data_8f6e4dfb9d84eb78584bc1213a170b6d
#
_entry.id   8f6e4dfb9d84eb78584bc1213a170b6d
#
_cell.length_a   1.000
_cell.length_b   1.000
_cell.length_c   1.000
_cell.angle_alpha   90.00
_cell.angle_beta   90.00
_cell.angle_gamma   90.00
#
_symmetry.space_group_name_H-M   'P 1'
#
loop_
_entity.id
_entity.type
_entity.pdbx_description
1 polymer ?
#
loop_
_entity_poly.entity_id
_entity_poly.type
_entity_poly.pdbx_seq_one_letter_code
_entity_poly.pdbx_strand_id
1 'polypeptide(L)'
;MKRRLSQSLAALVAKLHNAGLVHRDLYMSHIFIAVNAENDITLSLLDLQRVLRPRWRRWRWIVKDLAALNYSTPVSAATNADRVRWLKSYLDKRSVSANQRALIRAVVRKTGRIARHSVKHGLG
;
A
#
# COMPACT_ATOMS: atom_id res chain seq x y z
N MET A 1 9.86 14.27 8.98
CA MET A 1 10.18 13.28 7.93
C MET A 1 9.13 12.19 7.78
N LYS A 2 8.67 11.61 8.88
CA LYS A 2 7.66 10.52 8.84
C LYS A 2 6.40 10.91 8.07
N ARG A 3 5.87 12.12 8.30
CA ARG A 3 4.67 12.61 7.62
C ARG A 3 4.89 12.78 6.12
N ARG A 4 6.03 13.34 5.73
CA ARG A 4 6.38 13.53 4.31
C ARG A 4 6.55 12.19 3.60
N LEU A 5 7.20 11.25 4.27
CA LEU A 5 7.37 9.89 3.75
C LEU A 5 6.02 9.21 3.54
N SER A 6 5.13 9.30 4.53
CA SER A 6 3.78 8.74 4.47
C SER A 6 2.99 9.31 3.30
N GLN A 7 3.02 10.63 3.11
CA GLN A 7 2.31 11.30 2.02
C GLN A 7 2.90 10.93 0.66
N SER A 8 4.23 10.86 0.58
CA SER A 8 4.91 10.46 -0.66
C SER A 8 4.57 9.03 -1.05
N LEU A 9 4.49 8.14 -0.08
CA LEU A 9 4.12 6.75 -0.32
C LEU A 9 2.67 6.65 -0.81
N ALA A 10 1.75 7.38 -0.18
CA ALA A 10 0.35 7.42 -0.61
C ALA A 10 0.23 7.93 -2.05
N ALA A 11 0.99 8.97 -2.40
CA ALA A 11 1.01 9.51 -3.75
C ALA A 11 1.53 8.50 -4.77
N LEU A 12 2.60 7.77 -4.43
CA LEU A 12 3.19 6.77 -5.32
C LEU A 12 2.21 5.63 -5.59
N VAL A 13 1.59 5.08 -4.55
CA VAL A 13 0.64 3.98 -4.69
C VAL A 13 -0.61 4.44 -5.45
N ALA A 14 -1.12 5.63 -5.15
CA ALA A 14 -2.26 6.19 -5.88
C ALA A 14 -1.92 6.39 -7.36
N LYS A 15 -0.72 6.85 -7.67
CA LYS A 15 -0.27 7.03 -9.06
C LYS A 15 -0.27 5.70 -9.82
N LEU A 16 0.23 4.64 -9.19
CA LEU A 16 0.22 3.30 -9.78
C LEU A 16 -1.22 2.85 -10.07
N HIS A 17 -2.09 2.94 -9.08
CA HIS A 17 -3.47 2.50 -9.22
C HIS A 17 -4.28 3.39 -10.17
N ASN A 18 -4.01 4.70 -10.18
CA ASN A 18 -4.66 5.62 -11.13
C ASN A 18 -4.26 5.32 -12.58
N ALA A 19 -3.07 4.78 -12.80
CA ALA A 19 -2.64 4.33 -14.12
C ALA A 19 -3.31 3.01 -14.54
N GLY A 20 -4.13 2.43 -13.68
CA GLY A 20 -4.81 1.16 -13.95
C GLY A 20 -3.96 -0.06 -13.68
N LEU A 21 -2.86 0.11 -12.96
CA LEU A 21 -1.91 -0.97 -12.66
C LEU A 21 -1.99 -1.40 -11.20
N VAL A 22 -1.67 -2.65 -10.94
CA VAL A 22 -1.50 -3.18 -9.58
C VAL A 22 -0.15 -3.89 -9.50
N HIS A 23 0.50 -3.81 -8.33
CA HIS A 23 1.84 -4.37 -8.14
C HIS A 23 1.80 -5.88 -7.92
N ARG A 24 0.86 -6.36 -7.14
CA ARG A 24 0.63 -7.74 -6.70
C ARG A 24 1.58 -8.25 -5.62
N ASP A 25 2.68 -7.54 -5.36
CA ASP A 25 3.62 -7.83 -4.27
C ASP A 25 4.03 -6.53 -3.59
N LEU A 26 3.05 -5.70 -3.22
CA LEU A 26 3.32 -4.37 -2.67
C LEU A 26 3.67 -4.48 -1.18
N TYR A 27 4.84 -5.02 -0.89
CA TYR A 27 5.40 -5.08 0.47
C TYR A 27 6.34 -3.91 0.71
N MET A 28 6.52 -3.53 1.97
CA MET A 28 7.46 -2.46 2.33
C MET A 28 8.87 -2.73 1.83
N SER A 29 9.28 -3.99 1.78
CA SER A 29 10.60 -4.38 1.27
C SER A 29 10.80 -4.08 -0.22
N HIS A 30 9.72 -3.85 -0.96
CA HIS A 30 9.78 -3.52 -2.38
C HIS A 30 9.71 -2.01 -2.64
N ILE A 31 9.83 -1.20 -1.60
CA ILE A 31 9.82 0.25 -1.70
C ILE A 31 11.21 0.76 -1.36
N PHE A 32 11.85 1.39 -2.34
CA PHE A 32 13.16 1.99 -2.18
C PHE A 32 13.00 3.47 -1.84
N ILE A 33 13.70 3.90 -0.80
CA ILE A 33 13.64 5.28 -0.30
C ILE A 33 15.01 5.92 -0.49
N ALA A 34 15.04 7.03 -1.24
CA ALA A 34 16.26 7.82 -1.41
C ALA A 34 16.04 9.21 -0.83
N VAL A 35 17.01 9.69 -0.04
CA VAL A 35 16.97 11.02 0.55
C VAL A 35 18.24 11.73 0.12
N ASN A 36 18.08 12.90 -0.52
CA ASN A 36 19.22 13.68 -0.97
C ASN A 36 19.74 14.63 0.12
N ALA A 37 20.79 15.41 -0.20
CA ALA A 37 21.40 16.33 0.75
C ALA A 37 20.46 17.43 1.24
N GLU A 38 19.43 17.77 0.45
CA GLU A 38 18.40 18.76 0.80
C GLU A 38 17.22 18.15 1.53
N ASN A 39 17.30 16.88 1.95
CA ASN A 39 16.24 16.12 2.60
C ASN A 39 15.00 15.87 1.71
N ASP A 40 15.17 15.96 0.40
CA ASP A 40 14.11 15.55 -0.53
C ASP A 40 14.01 14.04 -0.60
N ILE A 41 12.79 13.55 -0.53
CA ILE A 41 12.50 12.12 -0.50
C ILE A 41 12.02 11.67 -1.88
N THR A 42 12.68 10.63 -2.41
CA THR A 42 12.25 9.98 -3.64
C THR A 42 11.93 8.52 -3.34
N LEU A 43 10.75 8.08 -3.72
CA LEU A 43 10.32 6.70 -3.56
C LEU A 43 10.25 6.02 -4.91
N SER A 44 10.69 4.75 -4.94
CA SER A 44 10.64 3.91 -6.13
C SER A 44 10.11 2.54 -5.78
N LEU A 45 9.38 1.93 -6.70
CA LEU A 45 8.90 0.56 -6.54
C LEU A 45 9.92 -0.40 -7.14
N LEU A 46 10.19 -1.48 -6.41
CA LEU A 46 11.06 -2.56 -6.85
C LEU A 46 10.23 -3.79 -7.19
N ASP A 47 10.85 -4.75 -7.86
CA ASP A 47 10.28 -6.04 -8.18
C ASP A 47 8.96 -5.89 -8.95
N LEU A 48 9.07 -5.34 -10.16
CA LEU A 48 7.91 -5.04 -11.01
C LEU A 48 7.45 -6.23 -11.86
N GLN A 49 7.99 -7.41 -11.63
CA GLN A 49 7.74 -8.60 -12.46
C GLN A 49 6.27 -9.00 -12.49
N ARG A 50 5.54 -8.76 -11.40
CA ARG A 50 4.15 -9.17 -11.26
C ARG A 50 3.15 -8.05 -11.52
N VAL A 51 3.62 -6.85 -11.87
CA VAL A 51 2.74 -5.73 -12.19
C VAL A 51 1.85 -6.12 -13.37
N LEU A 52 0.55 -5.87 -13.23
CA LEU A 52 -0.41 -6.13 -14.29
C LEU A 52 -1.48 -5.05 -14.34
N ARG A 53 -2.19 -4.99 -15.46
CA ARG A 53 -3.36 -4.13 -15.65
C ARG A 53 -4.60 -5.02 -15.60
N PRO A 54 -5.27 -5.12 -14.43
CA PRO A 54 -6.41 -6.04 -14.30
C PRO A 54 -7.60 -5.57 -15.13
N ARG A 55 -8.20 -6.51 -15.85
CA ARG A 55 -9.45 -6.27 -16.61
C ARG A 55 -10.68 -6.43 -15.75
N TRP A 56 -10.59 -7.32 -14.73
CA TRP A 56 -11.70 -7.71 -13.87
C TRP A 56 -11.32 -7.53 -12.42
N ARG A 57 -12.32 -7.27 -11.56
CA ARG A 57 -12.14 -7.25 -10.11
C ARG A 57 -11.01 -6.32 -9.68
N ARG A 58 -10.89 -5.15 -10.31
CA ARG A 58 -9.86 -4.16 -10.00
C ARG A 58 -9.82 -3.83 -8.52
N TRP A 59 -10.98 -3.69 -7.89
CA TRP A 59 -11.11 -3.44 -6.46
C TRP A 59 -10.37 -4.49 -5.63
N ARG A 60 -10.56 -5.76 -5.96
CA ARG A 60 -9.92 -6.87 -5.25
C ARG A 60 -8.39 -6.80 -5.32
N TRP A 61 -7.85 -6.45 -6.47
CA TRP A 61 -6.41 -6.31 -6.67
C TRP A 61 -5.86 -5.10 -5.92
N ILE A 62 -6.58 -3.99 -5.90
CA ILE A 62 -6.22 -2.79 -5.14
C ILE A 62 -6.18 -3.11 -3.65
N VAL A 63 -7.20 -3.78 -3.13
CA VAL A 63 -7.26 -4.20 -1.74
C VAL A 63 -6.07 -5.11 -1.39
N LYS A 64 -5.72 -6.02 -2.28
CA LYS A 64 -4.58 -6.91 -2.07
C LYS A 64 -3.27 -6.12 -1.95
N ASP A 65 -3.04 -5.14 -2.83
CA ASP A 65 -1.86 -4.28 -2.75
C ASP A 65 -1.82 -3.52 -1.43
N LEU A 66 -2.91 -2.88 -1.06
CA LEU A 66 -2.98 -2.10 0.18
C LEU A 66 -2.82 -2.99 1.43
N ALA A 67 -3.38 -4.19 1.39
CA ALA A 67 -3.27 -5.15 2.49
C ALA A 67 -1.83 -5.68 2.65
N ALA A 68 -1.14 -5.95 1.55
CA ALA A 68 0.25 -6.38 1.58
C ALA A 68 1.14 -5.29 2.19
N LEU A 69 0.92 -4.04 1.80
CA LEU A 69 1.63 -2.90 2.36
C LEU A 69 1.35 -2.77 3.86
N ASN A 70 0.09 -2.86 4.25
CA ASN A 70 -0.34 -2.78 5.65
C ASN A 70 0.28 -3.90 6.49
N TYR A 71 0.20 -5.14 6.01
CA TYR A 71 0.76 -6.30 6.68
C TYR A 71 2.27 -6.17 6.89
N SER A 72 3.00 -5.70 5.89
CA SER A 72 4.46 -5.60 5.92
C SER A 72 4.98 -4.38 6.67
N THR A 73 4.12 -3.42 7.02
CA THR A 73 4.51 -2.26 7.82
C THR A 73 4.62 -2.68 9.29
N PRO A 74 5.81 -2.54 9.92
CA PRO A 74 5.97 -2.94 11.32
C PRO A 74 5.06 -2.17 12.27
N VAL A 75 4.62 -2.82 13.33
CA VAL A 75 3.78 -2.19 14.38
C VAL A 75 4.50 -0.99 14.98
N SER A 76 5.83 -1.09 15.10
CA SER A 76 6.68 -0.02 15.64
C SER A 76 6.75 1.21 14.72
N ALA A 77 6.45 1.04 13.43
CA ALA A 77 6.54 2.12 12.45
C ALA A 77 5.25 2.93 12.31
N ALA A 78 4.10 2.34 12.59
CA ALA A 78 2.82 3.00 12.38
C ALA A 78 1.75 2.47 13.34
N THR A 79 1.05 3.40 13.99
CA THR A 79 -0.12 3.07 14.82
C THR A 79 -1.33 2.80 13.92
N ASN A 80 -2.43 2.30 14.50
CA ASN A 80 -3.67 2.12 13.76
C ASN A 80 -4.19 3.48 13.23
N ALA A 81 -4.06 4.54 14.03
CA ALA A 81 -4.45 5.89 13.60
C ALA A 81 -3.60 6.37 12.42
N ASP A 82 -2.30 6.09 12.42
CA ASP A 82 -1.40 6.40 11.31
C ASP A 82 -1.86 5.70 10.04
N ARG A 83 -2.23 4.43 10.14
CA ARG A 83 -2.65 3.61 9.01
C ARG A 83 -3.96 4.12 8.40
N VAL A 84 -4.92 4.52 9.23
CA VAL A 84 -6.18 5.11 8.76
C VAL A 84 -5.91 6.44 8.06
N ARG A 85 -5.06 7.30 8.64
CA ARG A 85 -4.69 8.57 8.01
C ARG A 85 -4.02 8.36 6.66
N TRP A 86 -3.17 7.32 6.56
CA TRP A 86 -2.53 6.99 5.30
C TRP A 86 -3.56 6.59 4.23
N LEU A 87 -4.53 5.75 4.59
CA LEU A 87 -5.60 5.36 3.67
C LEU A 87 -6.41 6.56 3.21
N LYS A 88 -6.71 7.50 4.10
CA LYS A 88 -7.40 8.74 3.72
C LYS A 88 -6.57 9.54 2.72
N SER A 89 -5.28 9.69 2.99
CA SER A 89 -4.36 10.40 2.10
C SER A 89 -4.28 9.72 0.73
N TYR A 90 -4.22 8.39 0.71
CA TYR A 90 -4.24 7.61 -0.51
C TYR A 90 -5.54 7.85 -1.30
N LEU A 91 -6.70 7.78 -0.64
CA LEU A 91 -7.99 7.98 -1.29
C LEU A 91 -8.13 9.39 -1.87
N ASP A 92 -7.62 10.40 -1.17
CA ASP A 92 -7.66 11.79 -1.64
C ASP A 92 -6.88 11.96 -2.96
N LYS A 93 -5.93 11.09 -3.24
CA LYS A 93 -5.10 11.14 -4.45
C LYS A 93 -5.59 10.21 -5.55
N ARG A 94 -6.64 9.42 -5.28
CA ARG A 94 -7.21 8.54 -6.30
C ARG A 94 -8.13 9.34 -7.22
N SER A 95 -8.05 9.05 -8.51
CA SER A 95 -8.91 9.67 -9.52
C SER A 95 -10.34 9.11 -9.50
N VAL A 96 -10.54 7.98 -8.85
CA VAL A 96 -11.85 7.32 -8.73
C VAL A 96 -12.30 7.36 -7.28
N SER A 97 -13.52 7.83 -7.05
CA SER A 97 -14.13 7.87 -5.74
C SER A 97 -14.34 6.46 -5.17
N ALA A 98 -14.08 6.29 -3.89
CA ALA A 98 -14.31 5.02 -3.20
C ALA A 98 -14.81 5.27 -1.78
N ASN A 99 -15.62 4.34 -1.27
CA ASN A 99 -16.13 4.42 0.10
C ASN A 99 -14.98 4.08 1.07
N GLN A 100 -14.64 5.05 1.93
CA GLN A 100 -13.54 4.91 2.87
C GLN A 100 -13.75 3.74 3.84
N ARG A 101 -14.95 3.62 4.42
CA ARG A 101 -15.24 2.55 5.38
C ARG A 101 -15.15 1.18 4.74
N ALA A 102 -15.70 1.04 3.53
CA ALA A 102 -15.64 -0.21 2.78
C ALA A 102 -14.19 -0.60 2.48
N LEU A 103 -13.36 0.37 2.10
CA LEU A 103 -11.95 0.13 1.83
C LEU A 103 -11.22 -0.31 3.09
N ILE A 104 -11.41 0.38 4.21
CA ILE A 104 -10.77 0.03 5.49
C ILE A 104 -11.14 -1.40 5.89
N ARG A 105 -12.41 -1.76 5.83
CA ARG A 105 -12.88 -3.11 6.17
C ARG A 105 -12.24 -4.16 5.27
N ALA A 106 -12.20 -3.91 3.97
CA ALA A 106 -11.64 -4.84 3.00
C ALA A 106 -10.14 -5.03 3.22
N VAL A 107 -9.41 -3.96 3.47
CA VAL A 107 -7.96 -4.00 3.73
C VAL A 107 -7.67 -4.75 5.03
N VAL A 108 -8.39 -4.46 6.10
CA VAL A 108 -8.22 -5.14 7.38
C VAL A 108 -8.49 -6.63 7.25
N ARG A 109 -9.57 -7.00 6.58
CA ARG A 109 -9.93 -8.41 6.35
C ARG A 109 -8.85 -9.13 5.55
N LYS A 110 -8.38 -8.52 4.47
CA LYS A 110 -7.34 -9.11 3.62
C LYS A 110 -6.01 -9.19 4.35
N THR A 111 -5.66 -8.18 5.13
CA THR A 111 -4.45 -8.20 5.97
C THR A 111 -4.49 -9.40 6.92
N GLY A 112 -5.63 -9.65 7.55
CA GLY A 112 -5.81 -10.80 8.42
C GLY A 112 -5.63 -12.13 7.69
N ARG A 113 -6.11 -12.24 6.46
CA ARG A 113 -5.91 -13.44 5.63
C ARG A 113 -4.45 -13.66 5.29
N ILE A 114 -3.74 -12.60 4.94
CA ILE A 114 -2.30 -12.66 4.64
C ILE A 114 -1.54 -13.14 5.88
N ALA A 115 -1.85 -12.59 7.04
CA ALA A 115 -1.22 -12.98 8.30
C ALA A 115 -1.44 -14.46 8.61
N ARG A 116 -2.67 -14.95 8.47
CA ARG A 116 -3.01 -16.36 8.72
C ARG A 116 -2.31 -17.30 7.73
N HIS A 117 -2.27 -16.89 6.47
CA HIS A 117 -1.58 -17.66 5.44
C HIS A 117 -0.09 -17.77 5.74
N SER A 118 0.55 -16.67 6.13
CA SER A 118 1.96 -16.65 6.49
C SER A 118 2.29 -17.59 7.65
N VAL A 119 1.47 -17.55 8.70
CA VAL A 119 1.63 -18.45 9.86
C VAL A 119 1.47 -19.91 9.44
N LYS A 120 0.41 -20.21 8.67
CA LYS A 120 0.10 -21.57 8.23
C LYS A 120 1.23 -22.18 7.39
N HIS A 121 1.91 -21.36 6.60
CA HIS A 121 2.98 -21.82 5.71
C HIS A 121 4.38 -21.54 6.25
N GLY A 122 4.49 -21.14 7.52
CA GLY A 122 5.78 -20.87 8.14
C GLY A 122 6.49 -19.63 7.58
N LEU A 123 5.74 -18.71 6.98
CA LEU A 123 6.27 -17.50 6.35
C LEU A 123 6.23 -16.27 7.28
N GLY A 124 5.64 -16.45 8.45
CA GLY A 124 5.47 -15.38 9.40
C GLY A 124 6.73 -14.89 10.02
#